data_829ed0ed4eb0b603f65773fd1c4075d9
#
_entry.id   829ed0ed4eb0b603f65773fd1c4075d9
#
_cell.length_a   1.000
_cell.length_b   1.000
_cell.length_c   1.000
_cell.angle_alpha   90.00
_cell.angle_beta   90.00
_cell.angle_gamma   90.00
#
_symmetry.space_group_name_H-M   'P 1'
#
loop_
_entity.id
_entity.type
_entity.pdbx_description
1 polymer ?
#
loop_
_entity_poly.entity_id
_entity_poly.type
_entity_poly.pdbx_seq_one_letter_code
_entity_poly.pdbx_strand_id
1 'polypeptide(L)'
;MRSSNSLPIIACQSAVLEPVPAIGRYLFFSMGNSDASHVRQSLARLSSFAESSNMLVGIGADLVWVLGVHVPGLQTFESLSGPSVSVVSTPAGLLCWLRGNDIGELVLQTRLVKQAVSPALHLSKVVDAFLYGRGPSGHGRDLTGYEDGTENPEGSAAVEAALVQGVGPGLDGGSFMAVQQWLHDLNAFEAMTPVAQDQMVGRRRSDNEELDDAPATAHVKRTAQESFEPEAFVLRRSMPWAAGDQAGLMFVAFGKSFAAFE
;
A
#
# COMPACT_ATOMS: atom_id res chain seq x y z
N MET A 1 4.36 26.96 31.79
CA MET A 1 4.43 25.49 31.74
C MET A 1 3.52 25.04 30.62
N ARG A 2 4.07 24.68 29.44
CA ARG A 2 3.31 24.08 28.35
C ARG A 2 3.35 22.57 28.61
N SER A 3 2.22 21.98 28.94
CA SER A 3 2.08 20.53 29.00
C SER A 3 2.35 19.97 27.61
N SER A 4 3.42 19.19 27.47
CA SER A 4 3.65 18.35 26.33
C SER A 4 2.55 17.27 26.34
N ASN A 5 1.49 17.47 25.56
CA ASN A 5 0.54 16.43 25.23
C ASN A 5 1.29 15.43 24.33
N SER A 6 2.00 14.48 24.94
CA SER A 6 2.44 13.30 24.22
C SER A 6 1.18 12.53 23.86
N LEU A 7 0.87 12.43 22.57
CA LEU A 7 -0.16 11.53 22.07
C LEU A 7 0.10 10.13 22.65
N PRO A 8 -0.94 9.39 23.07
CA PRO A 8 -0.75 8.02 23.51
C PRO A 8 -0.03 7.23 22.41
N ILE A 9 0.98 6.45 22.80
CA ILE A 9 1.67 5.54 21.87
C ILE A 9 0.65 4.52 21.43
N ILE A 10 0.10 4.69 20.24
CA ILE A 10 -0.81 3.71 19.62
C ILE A 10 0.08 2.57 19.12
N ALA A 11 -0.13 1.37 19.63
CA ALA A 11 0.58 0.19 19.14
C ALA A 11 0.11 -0.11 17.71
N CYS A 12 0.97 0.12 16.72
CA CYS A 12 0.71 -0.17 15.31
C CYS A 12 1.94 -0.85 14.69
N GLN A 13 1.77 -1.44 13.53
CA GLN A 13 2.91 -1.87 12.71
C GLN A 13 3.66 -0.61 12.22
N SER A 14 4.90 -0.39 12.67
CA SER A 14 5.68 0.83 12.37
C SER A 14 5.79 1.09 10.87
N ALA A 15 5.88 0.01 10.09
CA ALA A 15 5.98 0.05 8.63
C ALA A 15 4.84 0.82 7.92
N VAL A 16 3.68 1.01 8.57
CA VAL A 16 2.58 1.85 8.04
C VAL A 16 3.01 3.31 7.94
N LEU A 17 3.65 3.81 8.99
CA LEU A 17 4.03 5.23 9.11
C LEU A 17 5.43 5.52 8.56
N GLU A 18 6.31 4.52 8.49
CA GLU A 18 7.66 4.68 7.98
C GLU A 18 7.69 4.99 6.47
N PRO A 19 8.72 5.68 5.97
CA PRO A 19 8.94 5.88 4.54
C PRO A 19 9.08 4.55 3.79
N VAL A 20 8.85 4.56 2.48
CA VAL A 20 9.12 3.39 1.63
C VAL A 20 10.58 2.94 1.73
N PRO A 21 10.85 1.63 1.75
CA PRO A 21 12.22 1.10 1.79
C PRO A 21 12.92 1.27 0.43
N ALA A 22 14.22 1.02 0.40
CA ALA A 22 14.95 0.96 -0.87
C ALA A 22 14.45 -0.18 -1.76
N ILE A 23 14.13 -1.34 -1.17
CA ILE A 23 13.57 -2.51 -1.83
C ILE A 23 12.38 -3.01 -1.01
N GLY A 24 11.26 -3.26 -1.69
CA GLY A 24 10.08 -3.91 -1.15
C GLY A 24 9.80 -5.23 -1.86
N ARG A 25 9.40 -6.26 -1.12
CA ARG A 25 8.98 -7.55 -1.69
C ARG A 25 7.62 -7.92 -1.14
N TYR A 26 6.63 -7.93 -2.01
CA TYR A 26 5.24 -8.22 -1.68
C TYR A 26 4.95 -9.70 -1.91
N LEU A 27 4.52 -10.38 -0.85
CA LEU A 27 4.19 -11.80 -0.86
C LEU A 27 2.69 -11.95 -0.65
N PHE A 28 1.98 -12.39 -1.66
CA PHE A 28 0.54 -12.65 -1.59
C PHE A 28 0.31 -14.14 -1.34
N PHE A 29 -0.52 -14.46 -0.37
CA PHE A 29 -0.87 -15.82 -0.03
C PHE A 29 -2.36 -16.07 -0.18
N SER A 30 -2.70 -17.18 -0.78
CA SER A 30 -4.05 -17.71 -0.82
C SER A 30 -4.28 -18.73 0.29
N MET A 31 -5.54 -18.91 0.68
CA MET A 31 -5.94 -19.92 1.65
C MET A 31 -5.73 -21.32 1.08
N GLY A 32 -5.21 -22.23 1.92
CA GLY A 32 -5.25 -23.67 1.69
C GLY A 32 -6.51 -24.31 2.28
N ASN A 33 -6.62 -25.63 2.14
CA ASN A 33 -7.67 -26.41 2.80
C ASN A 33 -7.31 -26.66 4.27
N SER A 34 -7.26 -25.60 5.08
CA SER A 34 -6.89 -25.67 6.48
C SER A 34 -8.01 -25.13 7.37
N ASP A 35 -8.19 -25.77 8.50
CA ASP A 35 -9.12 -25.28 9.52
C ASP A 35 -8.57 -24.09 10.30
N ALA A 36 -9.43 -23.45 11.08
CA ALA A 36 -9.08 -22.27 11.88
C ALA A 36 -7.94 -22.53 12.89
N SER A 37 -7.75 -23.75 13.36
CA SER A 37 -6.67 -24.10 14.31
C SER A 37 -5.31 -24.01 13.62
N HIS A 38 -5.16 -24.61 12.44
CA HIS A 38 -3.93 -24.54 11.65
C HIS A 38 -3.62 -23.10 11.22
N VAL A 39 -4.65 -22.34 10.84
CA VAL A 39 -4.50 -20.91 10.50
C VAL A 39 -3.97 -20.12 11.70
N ARG A 40 -4.57 -20.29 12.90
CA ARG A 40 -4.09 -19.61 14.12
C ARG A 40 -2.65 -19.95 14.46
N GLN A 41 -2.26 -21.23 14.36
CA GLN A 41 -0.89 -21.67 14.59
C GLN A 41 0.09 -21.01 13.59
N SER A 42 -0.29 -20.96 12.33
CA SER A 42 0.51 -20.32 11.27
C SER A 42 0.69 -18.83 11.52
N LEU A 43 -0.37 -18.13 11.89
CA LEU A 43 -0.30 -16.70 12.23
C LEU A 43 0.52 -16.46 13.50
N ALA A 44 0.43 -17.32 14.52
CA ALA A 44 1.26 -17.21 15.72
C ALA A 44 2.76 -17.36 15.40
N ARG A 45 3.14 -18.31 14.53
CA ARG A 45 4.53 -18.44 14.07
C ARG A 45 4.96 -17.22 13.26
N LEU A 46 4.09 -16.70 12.37
CA LEU A 46 4.37 -15.51 11.59
C LEU A 46 4.54 -14.26 12.48
N SER A 47 3.70 -14.07 13.49
CA SER A 47 3.79 -12.95 14.43
C SER A 47 5.12 -12.92 15.15
N SER A 48 5.59 -14.06 15.67
CA SER A 48 6.90 -14.15 16.34
C SER A 48 8.07 -13.77 15.42
N PHE A 49 7.94 -14.05 14.12
CA PHE A 49 8.92 -13.65 13.11
C PHE A 49 8.77 -12.18 12.73
N ALA A 50 7.54 -11.69 12.56
CA ALA A 50 7.25 -10.33 12.12
C ALA A 50 7.77 -9.27 13.11
N GLU A 51 7.69 -9.53 14.43
CA GLU A 51 8.20 -8.62 15.47
C GLU A 51 9.71 -8.36 15.37
N SER A 52 10.47 -9.32 14.84
CA SER A 52 11.94 -9.21 14.68
C SER A 52 12.36 -8.79 13.25
N SER A 53 11.42 -8.63 12.35
CA SER A 53 11.65 -8.37 10.92
C SER A 53 11.07 -7.03 10.49
N ASN A 54 11.72 -6.36 9.55
CA ASN A 54 11.15 -5.18 8.91
C ASN A 54 10.07 -5.62 7.88
N MET A 55 8.92 -6.06 8.40
CA MET A 55 7.82 -6.62 7.60
C MET A 55 6.49 -6.02 8.04
N LEU A 56 5.63 -5.74 7.08
CA LEU A 56 4.23 -5.41 7.31
C LEU A 56 3.36 -6.60 6.94
N VAL A 57 2.37 -6.91 7.77
CA VAL A 57 1.41 -8.01 7.58
C VAL A 57 0.02 -7.45 7.42
N GLY A 58 -0.62 -7.77 6.29
CA GLY A 58 -2.02 -7.48 6.00
C GLY A 58 -2.84 -8.77 5.95
N ILE A 59 -4.02 -8.77 6.57
CA ILE A 59 -4.92 -9.92 6.66
C ILE A 59 -6.17 -9.63 5.83
N GLY A 60 -6.49 -10.51 4.88
CA GLY A 60 -7.66 -10.38 4.04
C GLY A 60 -8.96 -10.88 4.68
N ALA A 61 -10.09 -10.48 4.10
CA ALA A 61 -11.42 -10.80 4.62
C ALA A 61 -11.67 -12.32 4.74
N ASP A 62 -11.24 -13.10 3.75
CA ASP A 62 -11.41 -14.55 3.74
C ASP A 62 -10.71 -15.23 4.91
N LEU A 63 -9.51 -14.78 5.26
CA LEU A 63 -8.77 -15.35 6.39
C LEU A 63 -9.41 -14.96 7.72
N VAL A 64 -9.89 -13.74 7.88
CA VAL A 64 -10.63 -13.26 9.05
C VAL A 64 -11.91 -14.09 9.23
N TRP A 65 -12.62 -14.37 8.13
CA TRP A 65 -13.82 -15.21 8.16
C TRP A 65 -13.54 -16.65 8.65
N VAL A 66 -12.47 -17.28 8.15
CA VAL A 66 -12.04 -18.63 8.60
C VAL A 66 -11.69 -18.65 10.09
N LEU A 67 -11.15 -17.56 10.62
CA LEU A 67 -10.84 -17.42 12.05
C LEU A 67 -12.09 -17.27 12.93
N GLY A 68 -13.28 -17.07 12.32
CA GLY A 68 -14.52 -16.80 13.04
C GLY A 68 -14.52 -15.43 13.73
N VAL A 69 -13.76 -14.48 13.19
CA VAL A 69 -13.66 -13.10 13.70
C VAL A 69 -14.38 -12.16 12.73
N HIS A 70 -14.94 -11.09 13.26
CA HIS A 70 -15.51 -10.01 12.46
C HIS A 70 -14.72 -8.73 12.67
N VAL A 71 -14.28 -8.13 11.57
CA VAL A 71 -13.66 -6.80 11.55
C VAL A 71 -14.61 -5.85 10.80
N PRO A 72 -15.24 -4.90 11.50
CA PRO A 72 -16.19 -3.98 10.87
C PRO A 72 -15.53 -3.21 9.71
N GLY A 73 -16.19 -3.17 8.55
CA GLY A 73 -15.69 -2.48 7.37
C GLY A 73 -14.62 -3.25 6.57
N LEU A 74 -14.12 -4.40 7.04
CA LEU A 74 -13.21 -5.22 6.25
C LEU A 74 -14.00 -6.00 5.20
N GLN A 75 -13.72 -5.74 3.95
CA GLN A 75 -14.38 -6.38 2.81
C GLN A 75 -13.39 -6.68 1.68
N THR A 76 -13.80 -7.52 0.76
CA THR A 76 -13.09 -7.76 -0.48
C THR A 76 -13.45 -6.68 -1.49
N PHE A 77 -12.47 -6.11 -2.17
CA PHE A 77 -12.68 -5.17 -3.26
C PHE A 77 -13.51 -5.82 -4.37
N GLU A 78 -14.55 -5.15 -4.85
CA GLU A 78 -15.34 -5.58 -5.99
C GLU A 78 -14.72 -5.08 -7.30
N SER A 79 -14.77 -5.92 -8.35
CA SER A 79 -14.24 -5.52 -9.66
C SER A 79 -15.04 -4.35 -10.22
N LEU A 80 -14.33 -3.36 -10.74
CA LEU A 80 -14.90 -2.19 -11.41
C LEU A 80 -14.58 -2.24 -12.90
N SER A 81 -15.56 -1.91 -13.72
CA SER A 81 -15.39 -1.84 -15.18
C SER A 81 -15.76 -0.45 -15.68
N GLY A 82 -14.80 0.25 -16.25
CA GLY A 82 -15.00 1.52 -16.95
C GLY A 82 -14.93 1.35 -18.49
N PRO A 83 -15.16 2.41 -19.24
CA PRO A 83 -15.14 2.36 -20.71
C PRO A 83 -13.79 1.92 -21.31
N SER A 84 -12.69 2.22 -20.63
CA SER A 84 -11.33 1.98 -21.14
C SER A 84 -10.45 1.15 -20.19
N VAL A 85 -10.83 1.00 -18.93
CA VAL A 85 -10.03 0.32 -17.91
C VAL A 85 -10.95 -0.53 -17.04
N SER A 86 -10.51 -1.75 -16.74
CA SER A 86 -11.11 -2.61 -15.73
C SER A 86 -10.15 -2.80 -14.56
N VAL A 87 -10.65 -2.57 -13.36
CA VAL A 87 -9.93 -2.85 -12.11
C VAL A 87 -10.45 -4.17 -11.56
N VAL A 88 -9.63 -5.21 -11.64
CA VAL A 88 -10.04 -6.57 -11.26
C VAL A 88 -9.91 -6.79 -9.75
N SER A 89 -10.80 -7.60 -9.19
CA SER A 89 -10.68 -8.09 -7.82
C SER A 89 -9.75 -9.30 -7.78
N THR A 90 -8.71 -9.22 -6.98
CA THR A 90 -7.73 -10.29 -6.77
C THR A 90 -7.45 -10.46 -5.27
N PRO A 91 -8.44 -10.95 -4.49
CA PRO A 91 -8.31 -11.04 -3.04
C PRO A 91 -7.16 -11.97 -2.65
N ALA A 92 -6.49 -11.62 -1.56
CA ALA A 92 -5.47 -12.44 -0.91
C ALA A 92 -5.86 -12.69 0.55
N GLY A 93 -5.65 -13.90 1.05
CA GLY A 93 -5.89 -14.21 2.46
C GLY A 93 -4.88 -13.52 3.37
N LEU A 94 -3.62 -13.44 2.92
CA LEU A 94 -2.53 -12.79 3.66
C LEU A 94 -1.61 -12.06 2.67
N LEU A 95 -1.17 -10.87 3.07
CA LEU A 95 -0.07 -10.14 2.44
C LEU A 95 1.06 -9.97 3.46
N CYS A 96 2.31 -10.27 3.03
CA CYS A 96 3.50 -9.84 3.76
C CYS A 96 4.31 -8.91 2.85
N TRP A 97 4.51 -7.66 3.29
CA TRP A 97 5.39 -6.72 2.61
C TRP A 97 6.74 -6.69 3.35
N LEU A 98 7.72 -7.40 2.81
CA LEU A 98 9.10 -7.40 3.29
C LEU A 98 9.78 -6.12 2.81
N ARG A 99 10.51 -5.45 3.71
CA ARG A 99 11.10 -4.14 3.50
C ARG A 99 12.59 -4.19 3.81
N GLY A 100 13.43 -3.72 2.90
CA GLY A 100 14.88 -3.80 3.08
C GLY A 100 15.67 -3.02 2.03
N ASN A 101 16.95 -3.33 1.95
CA ASN A 101 17.90 -2.75 1.02
C ASN A 101 18.75 -3.82 0.28
N ASP A 102 18.53 -5.09 0.58
CA ASP A 102 19.19 -6.22 -0.08
C ASP A 102 18.14 -7.27 -0.51
N ILE A 103 18.07 -7.52 -1.81
CA ILE A 103 17.09 -8.46 -2.37
C ILE A 103 17.38 -9.91 -1.96
N GLY A 104 18.64 -10.28 -1.76
CA GLY A 104 19.04 -11.62 -1.31
C GLY A 104 18.51 -11.92 0.08
N GLU A 105 18.61 -10.95 1.00
CA GLU A 105 18.03 -11.06 2.33
C GLU A 105 16.50 -11.21 2.27
N LEU A 106 15.81 -10.42 1.45
CA LEU A 106 14.36 -10.53 1.29
C LEU A 106 13.93 -11.88 0.68
N VAL A 107 14.76 -12.48 -0.20
CA VAL A 107 14.53 -13.83 -0.72
C VAL A 107 14.65 -14.87 0.40
N LEU A 108 15.65 -14.77 1.27
CA LEU A 108 15.81 -15.67 2.42
C LEU A 108 14.66 -15.51 3.42
N GLN A 109 14.26 -14.28 3.73
CA GLN A 109 13.10 -14.00 4.58
C GLN A 109 11.80 -14.57 3.98
N THR A 110 11.63 -14.50 2.65
CA THR A 110 10.49 -15.13 1.95
C THR A 110 10.39 -16.61 2.28
N ARG A 111 11.51 -17.34 2.34
CA ARG A 111 11.52 -18.77 2.68
C ARG A 111 11.04 -19.01 4.11
N LEU A 112 11.44 -18.17 5.06
CA LEU A 112 11.01 -18.26 6.46
C LEU A 112 9.51 -17.96 6.61
N VAL A 113 9.01 -16.90 5.94
CA VAL A 113 7.58 -16.60 5.91
C VAL A 113 6.78 -17.76 5.35
N LYS A 114 7.19 -18.33 4.22
CA LYS A 114 6.54 -19.52 3.64
C LYS A 114 6.48 -20.71 4.60
N GLN A 115 7.57 -20.96 5.32
CA GLN A 115 7.62 -22.03 6.32
C GLN A 115 6.68 -21.74 7.50
N ALA A 116 6.64 -20.48 7.97
CA ALA A 116 5.79 -20.09 9.10
C ALA A 116 4.31 -20.26 8.80
N VAL A 117 3.87 -19.93 7.58
CA VAL A 117 2.45 -19.97 7.21
C VAL A 117 1.98 -21.32 6.63
N SER A 118 2.92 -22.23 6.29
CA SER A 118 2.59 -23.57 5.75
C SER A 118 2.06 -24.48 6.87
N PRO A 119 1.13 -25.43 6.58
CA PRO A 119 0.46 -25.65 5.29
C PRO A 119 -0.82 -24.80 5.10
N ALA A 120 -1.16 -23.92 6.05
CA ALA A 120 -2.44 -23.20 6.04
C ALA A 120 -2.59 -22.22 4.87
N LEU A 121 -1.47 -21.64 4.44
CA LEU A 121 -1.44 -20.65 3.37
C LEU A 121 -0.38 -21.01 2.33
N HIS A 122 -0.68 -20.68 1.06
CA HIS A 122 0.20 -20.94 -0.08
C HIS A 122 0.59 -19.64 -0.76
N LEU A 123 1.89 -19.45 -1.03
CA LEU A 123 2.37 -18.30 -1.78
C LEU A 123 1.81 -18.35 -3.21
N SER A 124 0.97 -17.38 -3.57
CA SER A 124 0.33 -17.30 -4.88
C SER A 124 1.02 -16.30 -5.81
N LYS A 125 1.63 -15.24 -5.26
CA LYS A 125 2.27 -14.20 -6.07
C LYS A 125 3.38 -13.52 -5.27
N VAL A 126 4.44 -13.12 -6.00
CA VAL A 126 5.53 -12.27 -5.49
C VAL A 126 5.69 -11.09 -6.44
N VAL A 127 5.85 -9.89 -5.88
CA VAL A 127 6.21 -8.70 -6.65
C VAL A 127 7.37 -8.03 -5.95
N ASP A 128 8.47 -7.85 -6.67
CA ASP A 128 9.61 -7.05 -6.21
C ASP A 128 9.43 -5.61 -6.66
N ALA A 129 9.60 -4.67 -5.75
CA ALA A 129 9.47 -3.25 -5.96
C ALA A 129 10.69 -2.51 -5.40
N PHE A 130 10.94 -1.31 -5.88
CA PHE A 130 12.14 -0.57 -5.56
C PHE A 130 11.85 0.93 -5.47
N LEU A 131 12.67 1.63 -4.69
CA LEU A 131 12.68 3.09 -4.69
C LEU A 131 13.42 3.57 -5.95
N TYR A 132 12.74 4.35 -6.78
CA TYR A 132 13.34 4.93 -7.99
C TYR A 132 13.61 6.41 -7.81
N GLY A 133 14.88 6.77 -7.83
CA GLY A 133 15.35 8.15 -7.84
C GLY A 133 14.77 9.02 -6.72
N ARG A 134 15.05 10.31 -6.79
CA ARG A 134 14.37 11.34 -6.02
C ARG A 134 14.12 12.54 -6.93
N GLY A 135 12.95 13.13 -6.82
CA GLY A 135 12.60 14.32 -7.55
C GLY A 135 13.07 15.60 -6.86
N PRO A 136 12.72 16.77 -7.42
CA PRO A 136 13.14 18.08 -6.90
C PRO A 136 12.62 18.36 -5.48
N SER A 137 11.46 17.82 -5.09
CA SER A 137 10.92 17.94 -3.71
C SER A 137 11.47 16.87 -2.76
N GLY A 138 12.32 15.96 -3.26
CA GLY A 138 12.96 14.92 -2.44
C GLY A 138 12.18 13.61 -2.31
N HIS A 139 10.97 13.52 -2.85
CA HIS A 139 10.16 12.30 -2.87
C HIS A 139 10.67 11.31 -3.92
N GLY A 140 10.32 10.03 -3.75
CA GLY A 140 10.56 9.00 -4.76
C GLY A 140 9.76 9.29 -6.04
N ARG A 141 10.24 8.76 -7.16
CA ARG A 141 9.55 8.90 -8.44
C ARG A 141 8.85 7.61 -8.83
N ASP A 142 7.73 7.76 -9.54
CA ASP A 142 7.21 6.72 -10.40
C ASP A 142 8.05 6.57 -11.67
N LEU A 143 7.92 5.46 -12.40
CA LEU A 143 8.67 5.22 -13.64
C LEU A 143 8.31 6.19 -14.78
N THR A 144 7.21 6.89 -14.69
CA THR A 144 6.88 8.05 -15.55
C THR A 144 7.79 9.26 -15.31
N GLY A 145 8.57 9.24 -14.22
CA GLY A 145 9.51 10.29 -13.84
C GLY A 145 8.90 11.37 -12.94
N TYR A 146 7.60 11.32 -12.65
CA TYR A 146 6.94 12.23 -11.70
C TYR A 146 7.13 11.74 -10.26
N GLU A 147 7.13 12.68 -9.31
CA GLU A 147 7.20 12.35 -7.89
C GLU A 147 5.88 11.74 -7.41
N ASP A 148 5.97 10.72 -6.54
CA ASP A 148 4.82 10.11 -5.88
C ASP A 148 4.84 10.40 -4.38
N GLY A 149 3.64 10.56 -3.81
CA GLY A 149 3.46 10.75 -2.37
C GLY A 149 3.70 12.18 -1.87
N THR A 150 3.76 13.18 -2.72
CA THR A 150 3.95 14.60 -2.34
C THR A 150 2.82 15.15 -1.49
N GLU A 151 1.60 14.65 -1.69
CA GLU A 151 0.40 15.04 -0.91
C GLU A 151 0.09 14.06 0.24
N ASN A 152 1.07 13.29 0.70
CA ASN A 152 0.88 12.47 1.88
C ASN A 152 0.75 13.34 3.13
N PRO A 153 -0.22 13.06 4.01
CA PRO A 153 -0.26 13.69 5.32
C PRO A 153 1.00 13.35 6.13
N GLU A 154 1.45 14.27 6.97
CA GLU A 154 2.65 14.13 7.79
C GLU A 154 2.35 14.24 9.29
N GLY A 155 3.27 13.74 10.11
CA GLY A 155 3.18 13.84 11.57
C GLY A 155 1.89 13.24 12.13
N SER A 156 1.15 14.02 12.93
CA SER A 156 -0.13 13.58 13.52
C SER A 156 -1.22 13.36 12.49
N ALA A 157 -1.21 14.13 11.38
CA ALA A 157 -2.19 13.96 10.29
C ALA A 157 -2.00 12.62 9.58
N ALA A 158 -0.76 12.12 9.43
CA ALA A 158 -0.50 10.78 8.90
C ALA A 158 -1.09 9.67 9.80
N VAL A 159 -0.95 9.81 11.11
CA VAL A 159 -1.53 8.88 12.10
C VAL A 159 -3.06 8.91 12.03
N GLU A 160 -3.66 10.10 11.93
CA GLU A 160 -5.11 10.28 11.86
C GLU A 160 -5.71 9.73 10.56
N ALA A 161 -4.99 9.88 9.44
CA ALA A 161 -5.43 9.36 8.15
C ALA A 161 -5.30 7.84 8.06
N ALA A 162 -4.20 7.27 8.59
CA ALA A 162 -3.83 5.86 8.36
C ALA A 162 -4.33 4.89 9.41
N LEU A 163 -4.50 5.31 10.68
CA LEU A 163 -4.75 4.38 11.78
C LEU A 163 -6.16 4.48 12.34
N VAL A 164 -6.73 3.33 12.64
CA VAL A 164 -7.98 3.21 13.40
C VAL A 164 -7.76 3.64 14.84
N GLN A 165 -8.63 4.49 15.37
CA GLN A 165 -8.54 5.02 16.73
C GLN A 165 -9.91 5.11 17.39
N GLY A 166 -9.99 4.81 18.68
CA GLY A 166 -11.21 4.98 19.49
C GLY A 166 -12.30 3.95 19.24
N VAL A 167 -11.97 2.83 18.56
CA VAL A 167 -12.91 1.73 18.25
C VAL A 167 -12.80 0.60 19.29
N GLY A 168 -11.67 0.53 19.96
CA GLY A 168 -11.45 -0.40 21.06
C GLY A 168 -10.33 -1.41 20.86
N PRO A 169 -10.06 -2.25 21.85
CA PRO A 169 -8.97 -3.21 21.84
C PRO A 169 -9.04 -4.18 20.64
N GLY A 170 -7.90 -4.40 19.99
CA GLY A 170 -7.75 -5.28 18.82
C GLY A 170 -8.02 -4.59 17.49
N LEU A 171 -8.61 -3.40 17.47
CA LEU A 171 -8.78 -2.57 16.27
C LEU A 171 -7.96 -1.28 16.32
N ASP A 172 -7.85 -0.67 17.48
CA ASP A 172 -7.03 0.54 17.65
C ASP A 172 -5.57 0.27 17.29
N GLY A 173 -4.99 1.15 16.46
CA GLY A 173 -3.68 0.98 15.87
C GLY A 173 -3.64 0.11 14.61
N GLY A 174 -4.75 -0.54 14.25
CA GLY A 174 -4.92 -1.19 12.95
C GLY A 174 -5.02 -0.18 11.81
N SER A 175 -4.92 -0.69 10.59
CA SER A 175 -5.05 0.10 9.36
C SER A 175 -5.74 -0.72 8.29
N PHE A 176 -6.60 -0.11 7.51
CA PHE A 176 -7.12 -0.69 6.28
C PHE A 176 -6.14 -0.41 5.16
N MET A 177 -5.77 -1.44 4.40
CA MET A 177 -4.77 -1.33 3.35
C MET A 177 -5.37 -1.69 2.00
N ALA A 178 -5.28 -0.76 1.04
CA ALA A 178 -5.56 -1.02 -0.37
C ALA A 178 -4.24 -1.28 -1.10
N VAL A 179 -4.19 -2.34 -1.92
CA VAL A 179 -3.02 -2.70 -2.73
C VAL A 179 -3.46 -2.98 -4.15
N GLN A 180 -2.81 -2.32 -5.11
CA GLN A 180 -3.08 -2.50 -6.53
C GLN A 180 -1.75 -2.57 -7.29
N GLN A 181 -1.62 -3.55 -8.18
CA GLN A 181 -0.48 -3.61 -9.10
C GLN A 181 -0.90 -3.03 -10.44
N TRP A 182 -0.44 -1.82 -10.73
CA TRP A 182 -0.65 -1.14 -12.01
C TRP A 182 0.43 -1.50 -13.01
N LEU A 183 0.04 -1.77 -14.24
CA LEU A 183 0.93 -1.91 -15.39
C LEU A 183 0.90 -0.59 -16.17
N HIS A 184 2.07 0.00 -16.39
CA HIS A 184 2.19 1.23 -17.17
C HIS A 184 2.37 0.93 -18.66
N ASP A 185 1.68 1.67 -19.50
CA ASP A 185 2.01 1.76 -20.91
C ASP A 185 3.07 2.87 -21.10
N LEU A 186 4.31 2.53 -20.76
CA LEU A 186 5.42 3.48 -20.85
C LEU A 186 5.69 3.91 -22.30
N ASN A 187 5.44 3.03 -23.28
CA ASN A 187 5.61 3.40 -24.69
C ASN A 187 4.63 4.48 -25.14
N ALA A 188 3.35 4.34 -24.77
CA ALA A 188 2.35 5.36 -25.04
C ALA A 188 2.65 6.66 -24.29
N PHE A 189 3.10 6.57 -23.03
CA PHE A 189 3.46 7.72 -22.22
C PHE A 189 4.66 8.47 -22.78
N GLU A 190 5.74 7.77 -23.17
CA GLU A 190 6.96 8.36 -23.74
C GLU A 190 6.74 8.96 -25.13
N ALA A 191 5.75 8.48 -25.89
CA ALA A 191 5.36 9.05 -27.18
C ALA A 191 4.66 10.43 -27.05
N MET A 192 4.21 10.79 -25.84
CA MET A 192 3.58 12.09 -25.57
C MET A 192 4.64 13.19 -25.49
N THR A 193 4.25 14.44 -25.83
CA THR A 193 5.12 15.58 -25.56
C THR A 193 5.25 15.85 -24.06
N PRO A 194 6.35 16.44 -23.58
CA PRO A 194 6.50 16.78 -22.15
C PRO A 194 5.32 17.60 -21.59
N VAL A 195 4.80 18.54 -22.38
CA VAL A 195 3.63 19.33 -21.99
C VAL A 195 2.38 18.45 -21.84
N ALA A 196 2.16 17.50 -22.75
CA ALA A 196 1.03 16.59 -22.63
C ALA A 196 1.16 15.64 -21.45
N GLN A 197 2.38 15.19 -21.12
CA GLN A 197 2.67 14.41 -19.90
C GLN A 197 2.35 15.22 -18.65
N ASP A 198 2.84 16.47 -18.56
CA ASP A 198 2.59 17.37 -17.43
C ASP A 198 1.08 17.65 -17.27
N GLN A 199 0.35 17.90 -18.34
CA GLN A 199 -1.10 18.11 -18.33
C GLN A 199 -1.87 16.85 -17.89
N MET A 200 -1.42 15.64 -18.30
CA MET A 200 -2.05 14.39 -17.90
C MET A 200 -1.87 14.13 -16.38
N VAL A 201 -0.69 14.43 -15.84
CA VAL A 201 -0.41 14.31 -14.41
C VAL A 201 -1.01 15.47 -13.63
N GLY A 202 -0.95 16.70 -14.16
CA GLY A 202 -1.35 17.94 -13.52
C GLY A 202 -0.23 18.63 -12.75
N ARG A 203 1.02 18.19 -12.96
CA ARG A 203 2.24 18.78 -12.36
C ARG A 203 3.37 18.85 -13.39
N ARG A 204 4.26 19.81 -13.23
CA ARG A 204 5.51 19.86 -14.01
C ARG A 204 6.52 18.85 -13.44
N ARG A 205 7.06 18.00 -14.30
CA ARG A 205 8.07 17.02 -13.90
C ARG A 205 9.38 17.63 -13.42
N SER A 206 9.72 18.86 -13.88
CA SER A 206 10.99 19.54 -13.58
C SER A 206 11.11 20.05 -12.15
N ASP A 207 10.00 20.48 -11.55
CA ASP A 207 9.96 21.16 -10.24
C ASP A 207 8.85 20.67 -9.33
N ASN A 208 8.00 19.76 -9.83
CA ASN A 208 6.84 19.19 -9.13
C ASN A 208 5.74 20.22 -8.79
N GLU A 209 5.77 21.40 -9.38
CA GLU A 209 4.73 22.42 -9.19
C GLU A 209 3.43 21.98 -9.86
N GLU A 210 2.31 22.16 -9.17
CA GLU A 210 0.99 21.90 -9.72
C GLU A 210 0.64 22.91 -10.79
N LEU A 211 0.00 22.46 -11.87
CA LEU A 211 -0.42 23.32 -12.97
C LEU A 211 -1.77 23.97 -12.65
N ASP A 212 -1.81 25.31 -12.67
CA ASP A 212 -3.06 26.07 -12.45
C ASP A 212 -4.12 25.74 -13.51
N ASP A 213 -3.67 25.49 -14.74
CA ASP A 213 -4.49 25.20 -15.92
C ASP A 213 -4.63 23.69 -16.22
N ALA A 214 -4.30 22.81 -15.24
CA ALA A 214 -4.45 21.37 -15.40
C ALA A 214 -5.91 21.02 -15.74
N PRO A 215 -6.14 20.14 -16.74
CA PRO A 215 -7.48 19.73 -17.11
C PRO A 215 -8.17 18.98 -15.96
N ALA A 216 -9.49 19.02 -15.90
CA ALA A 216 -10.29 18.30 -14.88
C ALA A 216 -10.03 16.77 -14.87
N THR A 217 -9.48 16.23 -15.98
CA THR A 217 -9.07 14.84 -16.11
C THR A 217 -7.66 14.56 -15.61
N ALA A 218 -6.88 15.57 -15.24
CA ALA A 218 -5.53 15.40 -14.73
C ALA A 218 -5.53 14.54 -13.45
N HIS A 219 -4.50 13.72 -13.29
CA HIS A 219 -4.38 12.79 -12.16
C HIS A 219 -4.54 13.50 -10.81
N VAL A 220 -3.82 14.59 -10.57
CA VAL A 220 -3.89 15.33 -9.30
C VAL A 220 -5.29 15.87 -9.01
N LYS A 221 -6.02 16.35 -10.03
CA LYS A 221 -7.40 16.85 -9.88
C LYS A 221 -8.40 15.73 -9.58
N ARG A 222 -8.15 14.52 -10.08
CA ARG A 222 -9.01 13.35 -9.85
C ARG A 222 -8.74 12.64 -8.52
N THR A 223 -7.59 12.88 -7.92
CA THR A 223 -7.15 12.24 -6.66
C THR A 223 -6.90 13.24 -5.53
N ALA A 224 -7.37 14.48 -5.67
CA ALA A 224 -7.33 15.50 -4.61
C ALA A 224 -8.19 15.08 -3.43
N GLN A 225 -7.54 14.60 -2.35
CA GLN A 225 -8.21 13.93 -1.22
C GLN A 225 -9.15 14.87 -0.46
N GLU A 226 -8.83 16.16 -0.41
CA GLU A 226 -9.61 17.25 0.20
C GLU A 226 -10.85 17.62 -0.62
N SER A 227 -10.94 17.21 -1.89
CA SER A 227 -12.08 17.55 -2.77
C SER A 227 -13.28 16.62 -2.62
N PHE A 228 -13.14 15.56 -1.83
CA PHE A 228 -14.21 14.60 -1.58
C PHE A 228 -15.05 14.99 -0.35
N GLU A 229 -16.30 14.53 -0.30
CA GLU A 229 -17.21 14.75 0.83
C GLU A 229 -17.75 13.38 1.31
N PRO A 230 -17.28 12.88 2.48
CA PRO A 230 -16.22 13.43 3.33
C PRO A 230 -14.84 13.36 2.69
N GLU A 231 -13.90 14.17 3.19
CA GLU A 231 -12.49 14.15 2.75
C GLU A 231 -11.90 12.74 2.82
N ALA A 232 -11.15 12.34 1.78
CA ALA A 232 -10.67 10.97 1.58
C ALA A 232 -9.16 10.82 1.83
N PHE A 233 -8.66 11.36 2.93
CA PHE A 233 -7.24 11.28 3.27
C PHE A 233 -6.78 9.84 3.53
N VAL A 234 -5.71 9.46 2.85
CA VAL A 234 -5.00 8.19 3.02
C VAL A 234 -3.49 8.43 3.04
N LEU A 235 -2.74 7.49 3.62
CA LEU A 235 -1.28 7.52 3.62
C LEU A 235 -0.75 6.56 2.56
N ARG A 236 -0.15 7.08 1.48
CA ARG A 236 0.37 6.27 0.37
C ARG A 236 1.81 5.83 0.62
N ARG A 237 2.12 4.59 0.24
CA ARG A 237 3.46 3.97 0.31
C ARG A 237 3.75 3.17 -0.95
N SER A 238 3.42 3.76 -2.10
CA SER A 238 3.57 3.11 -3.39
C SER A 238 5.04 2.99 -3.79
N MET A 239 5.35 1.99 -4.62
CA MET A 239 6.71 1.75 -5.12
C MET A 239 6.65 1.27 -6.56
N PRO A 240 7.54 1.73 -7.44
CA PRO A 240 7.73 1.13 -8.77
C PRO A 240 8.09 -0.35 -8.70
N TRP A 241 7.64 -1.11 -9.70
CA TRP A 241 8.03 -2.51 -9.90
C TRP A 241 8.36 -2.76 -11.37
N ALA A 242 9.19 -3.78 -11.63
CA ALA A 242 9.46 -4.27 -12.98
C ALA A 242 9.72 -5.76 -12.96
N ALA A 243 9.25 -6.47 -14.01
CA ALA A 243 9.51 -7.89 -14.21
C ALA A 243 9.47 -8.21 -15.73
N GLY A 244 10.58 -8.69 -16.26
CA GLY A 244 10.74 -8.87 -17.72
C GLY A 244 10.63 -7.54 -18.45
N ASP A 245 9.69 -7.43 -19.37
CA ASP A 245 9.35 -6.24 -20.15
C ASP A 245 8.18 -5.43 -19.57
N GLN A 246 7.62 -5.86 -18.45
CA GLN A 246 6.52 -5.20 -17.77
C GLN A 246 7.03 -4.34 -16.62
N ALA A 247 6.44 -3.17 -16.44
CA ALA A 247 6.77 -2.26 -15.37
C ALA A 247 5.55 -1.41 -14.97
N GLY A 248 5.58 -0.86 -13.77
CA GLY A 248 4.48 -0.03 -13.28
C GLY A 248 4.61 0.31 -11.80
N LEU A 249 3.48 0.48 -11.13
CA LEU A 249 3.40 0.90 -9.75
C LEU A 249 2.69 -0.15 -8.89
N MET A 250 3.32 -0.55 -7.79
CA MET A 250 2.63 -1.14 -6.65
C MET A 250 2.04 0.00 -5.85
N PHE A 251 0.77 0.32 -6.13
CA PHE A 251 0.02 1.27 -5.32
C PHE A 251 -0.31 0.63 -3.98
N VAL A 252 0.09 1.30 -2.91
CA VAL A 252 -0.22 0.91 -1.52
C VAL A 252 -0.70 2.14 -0.78
N ALA A 253 -1.87 2.03 -0.17
CA ALA A 253 -2.42 3.10 0.65
C ALA A 253 -3.04 2.55 1.93
N PHE A 254 -2.91 3.32 3.00
CA PHE A 254 -3.37 3.02 4.34
C PHE A 254 -4.42 4.03 4.76
N GLY A 255 -5.54 3.54 5.31
CA GLY A 255 -6.64 4.35 5.78
C GLY A 255 -7.25 3.83 7.07
N LYS A 256 -7.98 4.67 7.77
CA LYS A 256 -8.77 4.28 8.96
C LYS A 256 -10.03 3.48 8.63
N SER A 257 -10.41 3.43 7.35
CA SER A 257 -11.51 2.62 6.79
C SER A 257 -11.28 2.44 5.29
N PHE A 258 -12.12 1.67 4.59
CA PHE A 258 -12.13 1.60 3.13
C PHE A 258 -12.87 2.75 2.44
N ALA A 259 -13.62 3.57 3.18
CA ALA A 259 -14.43 4.65 2.58
C ALA A 259 -13.62 5.65 1.71
N ALA A 260 -12.33 5.84 2.04
CA ALA A 260 -11.46 6.71 1.24
C ALA A 260 -10.92 6.05 -0.04
N PHE A 261 -11.21 4.74 -0.27
CA PHE A 261 -10.79 4.01 -1.45
C PHE A 261 -11.95 3.69 -2.41
N GLU A 262 -13.19 3.97 -2.00
CA GLU A 262 -14.45 3.74 -2.72
C GLU A 262 -14.96 5.03 -3.37
#